data_42fab83a413ae5b0ccff67356fa317ab
#
_entry.id   42fab83a413ae5b0ccff67356fa317ab
#
_cell.length_a   1.000
_cell.length_b   1.000
_cell.length_c   1.000
_cell.angle_alpha   90.00
_cell.angle_beta   90.00
_cell.angle_gamma   90.00
#
_symmetry.space_group_name_H-M   'P 1'
#
loop_
_entity.id
_entity.type
_entity.pdbx_description
1 polymer ?
#
loop_
_entity_poly.entity_id
_entity_poly.type
_entity_poly.pdbx_seq_one_letter_code
_entity_poly.pdbx_strand_id
1 'polypeptide(L)'
;MAAFLGMAVAGHADTKTWGGEYVPAPEPVAGRITLGAYIFPGWYRDTGRGDYPYRTHDEDSEWKNCIAKQPAPRPLLGFYDDSLPEVNDWHIKWALEHGVSFFAFDWYWNAGEKRLSRSLEQGFLKAKYADRMKFCIHWCNHSLDWKRDGKPAPLDFGVRALTEMAEYLAGNYFKRPNYLTVEGRPVFISFLSDPLVAANGGPAGFRGAIGEMNKVLRAKGLKDLYFVALNGGPHSGAAGFSAFTAYAYYGTDMDSPYEWKSGFSIPYADMVTHCETMWQSATRKKDLPYIVPVDSNWDNRPRARGKAVVITGKTPDLFEKMCRASLRYIDKRNNLAIIEAWNEWGEGSYIEPDKEFGFEFLDRVRKVYTDAPDAHTDLLPSDAKVAGFSVLNAEEVAQAKALESQPYPPPPLSVRTTKIMTDVPLPQTDVLKKWEFDSGTAEGWRFHQIEPVNFENGRFVARVTSGDPQLIVQHLGVEVEAIGHIALRIKAARDCRVCEVFWTTKKAPSLSERKSFSFGLKGDGEWHTYLISKKPEGEWGGTLEALRLDIGSVDETFEIDWIRLYGKGNPQ
;
A
#
# COMPACT_ATOMS: atom_id res chain seq x y z
N MET A 1 31.58 -40.97 15.86
CA MET A 1 30.25 -41.45 15.47
C MET A 1 29.25 -40.44 16.04
N ALA A 2 28.93 -39.38 15.30
CA ALA A 2 27.97 -38.35 15.69
C ALA A 2 26.71 -38.59 14.86
N ALA A 3 25.60 -38.87 15.54
CA ALA A 3 24.30 -39.09 14.92
C ALA A 3 23.73 -37.74 14.51
N PHE A 4 23.57 -37.52 13.22
CA PHE A 4 22.73 -36.46 12.68
C PHE A 4 21.26 -36.86 12.89
N LEU A 5 20.59 -36.22 13.84
CA LEU A 5 19.13 -36.20 13.87
C LEU A 5 18.65 -35.35 12.70
N GLY A 6 18.05 -35.99 11.71
CA GLY A 6 17.33 -35.29 10.66
C GLY A 6 16.12 -34.57 11.25
N MET A 7 16.14 -33.25 11.26
CA MET A 7 14.92 -32.45 11.36
C MET A 7 14.09 -32.71 10.12
N ALA A 8 12.89 -33.21 10.29
CA ALA A 8 11.88 -33.31 9.23
C ALA A 8 11.63 -31.90 8.69
N VAL A 9 12.02 -31.68 7.45
CA VAL A 9 11.68 -30.47 6.68
C VAL A 9 10.15 -30.51 6.53
N ALA A 10 9.47 -29.49 7.05
CA ALA A 10 8.03 -29.29 6.84
C ALA A 10 7.75 -29.34 5.34
N GLY A 11 6.71 -30.11 4.95
CA GLY A 11 6.43 -30.44 3.55
C GLY A 11 6.31 -29.19 2.68
N HIS A 12 7.17 -29.13 1.69
CA HIS A 12 7.08 -28.16 0.61
C HIS A 12 5.98 -28.60 -0.34
N ALA A 13 5.29 -27.64 -0.96
CA ALA A 13 4.40 -27.93 -2.07
C ALA A 13 5.18 -28.65 -3.18
N ASP A 14 4.58 -29.69 -3.76
CA ASP A 14 5.17 -30.43 -4.87
C ASP A 14 4.71 -29.79 -6.18
N THR A 15 5.63 -29.45 -7.06
CA THR A 15 5.30 -28.82 -8.36
C THR A 15 5.37 -29.83 -9.48
N LYS A 16 4.31 -29.93 -10.30
CA LYS A 16 4.21 -30.90 -11.42
C LYS A 16 3.77 -30.23 -12.72
N THR A 17 4.39 -30.66 -13.81
CA THR A 17 3.94 -30.25 -15.14
C THR A 17 2.63 -30.96 -15.51
N TRP A 18 1.63 -30.19 -15.92
CA TRP A 18 0.36 -30.66 -16.39
C TRP A 18 0.46 -31.09 -17.85
N GLY A 19 0.09 -32.36 -18.13
CA GLY A 19 0.13 -32.93 -19.47
C GLY A 19 -1.18 -32.86 -20.27
N GLY A 20 -2.23 -32.21 -19.72
CA GLY A 20 -3.52 -32.09 -20.41
C GLY A 20 -3.54 -30.97 -21.45
N GLU A 21 -4.56 -31.02 -22.32
CA GLU A 21 -4.72 -30.06 -23.43
C GLU A 21 -5.08 -28.65 -22.94
N TYR A 22 -5.78 -28.54 -21.81
CA TYR A 22 -6.23 -27.27 -21.25
C TYR A 22 -5.98 -27.21 -19.74
N VAL A 23 -6.08 -26.02 -19.15
CA VAL A 23 -5.93 -25.79 -17.71
C VAL A 23 -6.89 -26.70 -16.93
N PRO A 24 -6.41 -27.48 -15.94
CA PRO A 24 -7.29 -28.27 -15.10
C PRO A 24 -8.18 -27.37 -14.23
N ALA A 25 -9.36 -27.86 -13.87
CA ALA A 25 -10.27 -27.09 -13.05
C ALA A 25 -9.60 -26.67 -11.73
N PRO A 26 -9.75 -25.39 -11.31
CA PRO A 26 -9.23 -24.96 -10.01
C PRO A 26 -9.95 -25.69 -8.86
N GLU A 27 -9.20 -25.98 -7.79
CA GLU A 27 -9.68 -26.53 -6.53
C GLU A 27 -9.60 -25.43 -5.43
N PRO A 28 -10.59 -24.52 -5.37
CA PRO A 28 -10.52 -23.36 -4.49
C PRO A 28 -10.41 -23.73 -3.01
N VAL A 29 -9.55 -23.02 -2.28
CA VAL A 29 -9.48 -23.13 -0.83
C VAL A 29 -10.24 -21.98 -0.16
N ALA A 30 -10.90 -22.28 0.96
CA ALA A 30 -11.64 -21.26 1.70
C ALA A 30 -10.69 -20.33 2.45
N GLY A 31 -10.78 -19.02 2.18
CA GLY A 31 -10.05 -18.00 2.92
C GLY A 31 -10.75 -17.63 4.23
N ARG A 32 -9.96 -17.27 5.25
CA ARG A 32 -10.45 -16.68 6.52
C ARG A 32 -10.99 -15.26 6.33
N ILE A 33 -10.55 -14.61 5.28
CA ILE A 33 -10.95 -13.27 4.85
C ILE A 33 -11.22 -13.27 3.35
N THR A 34 -11.83 -12.23 2.82
CA THR A 34 -11.90 -11.99 1.38
C THR A 34 -10.61 -11.31 0.94
N LEU A 35 -9.66 -12.09 0.43
CA LEU A 35 -8.37 -11.62 -0.03
C LEU A 35 -8.37 -11.43 -1.54
N GLY A 36 -7.91 -10.27 -2.00
CA GLY A 36 -7.71 -10.00 -3.43
C GLY A 36 -6.28 -9.64 -3.78
N ALA A 37 -6.04 -9.44 -5.07
CA ALA A 37 -4.81 -8.84 -5.57
C ALA A 37 -5.13 -7.85 -6.69
N TYR A 38 -4.37 -6.74 -6.75
CA TYR A 38 -4.38 -5.87 -7.93
C TYR A 38 -3.77 -6.64 -9.10
N ILE A 39 -4.33 -6.46 -10.30
CA ILE A 39 -3.83 -7.10 -11.51
C ILE A 39 -3.64 -6.05 -12.61
N PHE A 40 -2.40 -5.92 -13.07
CA PHE A 40 -2.01 -5.03 -14.15
C PHE A 40 -2.26 -5.68 -15.50
N PRO A 41 -2.95 -5.03 -16.45
CA PRO A 41 -3.41 -5.63 -17.69
C PRO A 41 -2.54 -5.25 -18.92
N GLY A 42 -1.26 -5.01 -18.76
CA GLY A 42 -0.38 -4.48 -19.82
C GLY A 42 0.50 -5.52 -20.53
N TRP A 43 0.16 -6.81 -20.47
CA TRP A 43 1.04 -7.90 -20.90
C TRP A 43 0.72 -8.48 -22.28
N TYR A 44 -0.33 -8.01 -22.95
CA TYR A 44 -0.67 -8.43 -24.30
C TYR A 44 0.08 -7.63 -25.38
N ARG A 45 0.11 -8.17 -26.59
CA ARG A 45 0.65 -7.47 -27.76
C ARG A 45 -0.32 -6.36 -28.18
N ASP A 46 0.13 -5.10 -28.14
CA ASP A 46 -0.58 -4.01 -28.78
C ASP A 46 -0.38 -4.07 -30.32
N THR A 47 -1.47 -4.11 -31.04
CA THR A 47 -1.45 -4.18 -32.52
C THR A 47 -1.39 -2.80 -33.18
N GLY A 48 -0.70 -1.85 -32.59
CA GLY A 48 -0.46 -0.50 -33.16
C GLY A 48 -1.62 0.47 -33.03
N ARG A 49 -2.57 0.20 -32.12
CA ARG A 49 -3.71 1.08 -31.84
C ARG A 49 -3.47 2.11 -30.75
N GLY A 50 -2.26 2.14 -30.16
CA GLY A 50 -1.91 3.10 -29.10
C GLY A 50 -2.63 2.86 -27.79
N ASP A 51 -3.01 1.63 -27.49
CA ASP A 51 -3.64 1.24 -26.21
C ASP A 51 -2.68 1.39 -25.01
N TYR A 52 -1.36 1.42 -25.28
CA TYR A 52 -0.36 1.51 -24.23
C TYR A 52 -0.19 2.96 -23.72
N PRO A 53 -0.34 3.21 -22.42
CA PRO A 53 -0.41 4.57 -21.89
C PRO A 53 0.93 5.30 -21.77
N TYR A 54 2.06 4.58 -21.82
CA TYR A 54 3.39 5.16 -21.56
C TYR A 54 4.13 5.42 -22.86
N ARG A 55 4.24 6.69 -23.24
CA ARG A 55 4.85 7.16 -24.50
C ARG A 55 6.36 6.90 -24.68
N THR A 56 7.03 6.41 -23.68
CA THR A 56 8.47 6.15 -23.75
C THR A 56 8.82 4.86 -24.48
N HIS A 57 7.82 4.15 -24.98
CA HIS A 57 7.97 2.82 -25.52
C HIS A 57 7.43 2.75 -26.94
N ASP A 58 8.33 2.48 -27.88
CA ASP A 58 8.04 2.34 -29.32
C ASP A 58 7.51 0.93 -29.66
N GLU A 59 7.26 0.09 -28.67
CA GLU A 59 6.95 -1.33 -28.85
C GLU A 59 5.68 -1.79 -28.15
N ASP A 60 5.13 -2.87 -28.64
CA ASP A 60 3.77 -3.36 -28.52
C ASP A 60 3.37 -3.96 -27.17
N SER A 61 4.27 -4.07 -26.17
CA SER A 61 4.00 -4.77 -24.90
C SER A 61 5.01 -4.35 -23.83
N GLU A 62 4.58 -4.32 -22.58
CA GLU A 62 5.47 -4.08 -21.43
C GLU A 62 6.60 -5.12 -21.35
N TRP A 63 6.33 -6.37 -21.76
CA TRP A 63 7.39 -7.38 -21.88
C TRP A 63 8.55 -6.92 -22.75
N LYS A 64 8.26 -6.42 -23.95
CA LYS A 64 9.27 -5.94 -24.89
C LYS A 64 9.95 -4.65 -24.42
N ASN A 65 9.17 -3.76 -23.85
CA ASN A 65 9.65 -2.43 -23.50
C ASN A 65 10.56 -2.42 -22.28
N CYS A 66 10.22 -3.20 -21.25
CA CYS A 66 10.88 -3.15 -19.95
C CYS A 66 11.59 -4.46 -19.62
N ILE A 67 10.85 -5.55 -19.55
CA ILE A 67 11.30 -6.77 -18.88
C ILE A 67 12.27 -7.60 -19.73
N ALA A 68 11.95 -7.85 -21.00
CA ALA A 68 12.76 -8.71 -21.86
C ALA A 68 14.16 -8.15 -22.18
N LYS A 69 14.36 -6.85 -22.04
CA LYS A 69 15.63 -6.15 -22.30
C LYS A 69 16.56 -6.08 -21.08
N GLN A 70 16.24 -6.75 -19.99
CA GLN A 70 16.98 -6.69 -18.72
C GLN A 70 17.05 -8.06 -18.06
N PRO A 71 18.03 -8.31 -17.19
CA PRO A 71 18.11 -9.52 -16.37
C PRO A 71 17.13 -9.45 -15.19
N ALA A 72 15.87 -9.06 -15.45
CA ALA A 72 14.82 -8.97 -14.43
C ALA A 72 14.20 -10.34 -14.17
N PRO A 73 13.54 -10.55 -13.01
CA PRO A 73 12.79 -11.77 -12.72
C PRO A 73 11.75 -12.12 -13.80
N ARG A 74 11.39 -13.38 -13.91
CA ARG A 74 10.50 -13.91 -14.96
C ARG A 74 9.39 -14.75 -14.38
N PRO A 75 8.14 -14.60 -14.87
CA PRO A 75 7.06 -15.51 -14.49
C PRO A 75 7.28 -16.93 -15.02
N LEU A 76 6.67 -17.90 -14.36
CA LEU A 76 6.64 -19.28 -14.83
C LEU A 76 5.84 -19.44 -16.14
N LEU A 77 4.89 -18.53 -16.41
CA LEU A 77 4.18 -18.45 -17.69
C LEU A 77 5.00 -17.82 -18.84
N GLY A 78 6.24 -17.38 -18.57
CA GLY A 78 7.07 -16.72 -19.57
C GLY A 78 6.54 -15.32 -19.95
N PHE A 79 6.77 -14.89 -21.17
CA PHE A 79 6.32 -13.59 -21.69
C PHE A 79 4.92 -13.67 -22.28
N TYR A 80 3.95 -14.00 -21.46
CA TYR A 80 2.59 -14.33 -21.86
C TYR A 80 1.77 -13.18 -22.41
N ASP A 81 0.77 -13.51 -23.22
CA ASP A 81 -0.29 -12.61 -23.66
C ASP A 81 -1.50 -12.73 -22.70
N ASP A 82 -1.71 -11.74 -21.85
CA ASP A 82 -2.80 -11.73 -20.88
C ASP A 82 -4.20 -11.49 -21.49
N SER A 83 -4.29 -11.25 -22.80
CA SER A 83 -5.55 -11.26 -23.53
C SER A 83 -6.03 -12.68 -23.88
N LEU A 84 -5.21 -13.72 -23.62
CA LEU A 84 -5.57 -15.10 -23.83
C LEU A 84 -6.39 -15.65 -22.65
N PRO A 85 -7.56 -16.26 -22.90
CA PRO A 85 -8.37 -16.90 -21.84
C PRO A 85 -7.62 -18.00 -21.08
N GLU A 86 -6.79 -18.81 -21.76
CA GLU A 86 -6.04 -19.90 -21.11
C GLU A 86 -4.99 -19.37 -20.10
N VAL A 87 -4.34 -18.25 -20.38
CA VAL A 87 -3.42 -17.58 -19.44
C VAL A 87 -4.16 -17.14 -18.19
N ASN A 88 -5.33 -16.53 -18.36
CA ASN A 88 -6.16 -16.11 -17.23
C ASN A 88 -6.70 -17.31 -16.43
N ASP A 89 -6.97 -18.45 -17.08
CA ASP A 89 -7.37 -19.66 -16.36
C ASP A 89 -6.24 -20.23 -15.49
N TRP A 90 -4.97 -20.12 -15.89
CA TRP A 90 -3.82 -20.42 -15.02
C TRP A 90 -3.75 -19.47 -13.83
N HIS A 91 -3.90 -18.16 -14.06
CA HIS A 91 -3.95 -17.17 -12.96
C HIS A 91 -5.10 -17.45 -11.99
N ILE A 92 -6.31 -17.72 -12.51
CA ILE A 92 -7.48 -18.05 -11.71
C ILE A 92 -7.24 -19.32 -10.88
N LYS A 93 -6.68 -20.37 -11.51
CA LYS A 93 -6.36 -21.61 -10.82
C LYS A 93 -5.40 -21.37 -9.65
N TRP A 94 -4.26 -20.78 -9.91
CA TRP A 94 -3.25 -20.54 -8.89
C TRP A 94 -3.75 -19.61 -7.78
N ALA A 95 -4.47 -18.56 -8.13
CA ALA A 95 -5.04 -17.63 -7.16
C ALA A 95 -6.02 -18.34 -6.20
N LEU A 96 -7.00 -19.07 -6.75
CA LEU A 96 -8.04 -19.72 -5.95
C LEU A 96 -7.50 -20.86 -5.08
N GLU A 97 -6.50 -21.60 -5.57
CA GLU A 97 -5.87 -22.70 -4.83
C GLU A 97 -4.96 -22.20 -3.69
N HIS A 98 -4.64 -20.89 -3.68
CA HIS A 98 -3.85 -20.26 -2.63
C HIS A 98 -4.64 -19.23 -1.79
N GLY A 99 -5.96 -19.16 -1.94
CA GLY A 99 -6.82 -18.32 -1.09
C GLY A 99 -7.00 -16.90 -1.58
N VAL A 100 -6.48 -16.51 -2.74
CA VAL A 100 -6.82 -15.25 -3.40
C VAL A 100 -8.15 -15.43 -4.11
N SER A 101 -9.17 -14.68 -3.73
CA SER A 101 -10.57 -14.90 -4.13
C SER A 101 -11.12 -13.84 -5.10
N PHE A 102 -10.39 -12.75 -5.32
CA PHE A 102 -10.75 -11.75 -6.34
C PHE A 102 -9.54 -11.04 -6.92
N PHE A 103 -9.70 -10.54 -8.15
CA PHE A 103 -8.77 -9.62 -8.78
C PHE A 103 -9.38 -8.22 -8.85
N ALA A 104 -8.60 -7.20 -8.50
CA ALA A 104 -8.92 -5.79 -8.76
C ALA A 104 -8.17 -5.37 -10.03
N PHE A 105 -8.89 -5.31 -11.14
CA PHE A 105 -8.31 -4.99 -12.45
C PHE A 105 -8.01 -3.50 -12.54
N ASP A 106 -6.77 -3.15 -12.80
CA ASP A 106 -6.38 -1.82 -13.22
C ASP A 106 -7.11 -1.47 -14.51
N TRP A 107 -7.86 -0.40 -14.50
CA TRP A 107 -8.77 -0.04 -15.57
C TRP A 107 -8.63 1.44 -15.91
N TYR A 108 -8.47 1.71 -17.18
CA TYR A 108 -8.18 3.04 -17.68
C TYR A 108 -9.35 3.54 -18.51
N TRP A 109 -9.94 4.67 -18.08
CA TRP A 109 -11.13 5.25 -18.69
C TRP A 109 -11.05 6.78 -18.70
N ASN A 110 -11.37 7.39 -19.85
CA ASN A 110 -11.55 8.83 -19.98
C ASN A 110 -12.69 9.13 -20.94
N ALA A 111 -13.85 9.57 -20.43
CA ALA A 111 -15.01 10.04 -21.21
C ALA A 111 -15.37 9.12 -22.41
N GLY A 112 -15.52 7.82 -22.14
CA GLY A 112 -15.88 6.81 -23.14
C GLY A 112 -14.72 6.08 -23.80
N GLU A 113 -13.50 6.60 -23.70
CA GLU A 113 -12.29 5.94 -24.21
C GLU A 113 -11.71 5.00 -23.16
N LYS A 114 -11.31 3.78 -23.57
CA LYS A 114 -10.67 2.78 -22.71
C LYS A 114 -9.26 2.50 -23.20
N ARG A 115 -8.37 2.16 -22.26
CA ARG A 115 -7.04 1.62 -22.55
C ARG A 115 -6.78 0.38 -21.71
N LEU A 116 -5.88 -0.48 -22.17
CA LEU A 116 -5.48 -1.73 -21.52
C LEU A 116 -6.67 -2.63 -21.13
N SER A 117 -7.78 -2.58 -21.86
CA SER A 117 -9.00 -3.35 -21.51
C SER A 117 -9.00 -4.79 -22.00
N ARG A 118 -8.03 -5.21 -22.86
CA ARG A 118 -8.06 -6.54 -23.50
C ARG A 118 -7.81 -7.67 -22.52
N SER A 119 -6.93 -7.51 -21.56
CA SER A 119 -6.70 -8.49 -20.51
C SER A 119 -7.99 -8.83 -19.76
N LEU A 120 -8.76 -7.82 -19.34
CA LEU A 120 -10.05 -8.03 -18.71
C LEU A 120 -11.09 -8.59 -19.70
N GLU A 121 -11.32 -7.90 -20.84
CA GLU A 121 -12.49 -8.16 -21.70
C GLU A 121 -12.31 -9.36 -22.66
N GLN A 122 -11.09 -9.64 -23.09
CA GLN A 122 -10.79 -10.76 -23.99
C GLN A 122 -10.16 -11.94 -23.27
N GLY A 123 -9.33 -11.66 -22.26
CA GLY A 123 -8.69 -12.66 -21.43
C GLY A 123 -9.62 -13.16 -20.31
N PHE A 124 -9.66 -12.43 -19.19
CA PHE A 124 -10.32 -12.87 -17.97
C PHE A 124 -11.82 -13.17 -18.15
N LEU A 125 -12.59 -12.24 -18.71
CA LEU A 125 -14.05 -12.40 -18.84
C LEU A 125 -14.48 -13.48 -19.84
N LYS A 126 -13.54 -14.00 -20.65
CA LYS A 126 -13.75 -15.14 -21.56
C LYS A 126 -13.06 -16.42 -21.11
N ALA A 127 -12.32 -16.38 -20.00
CA ALA A 127 -11.69 -17.54 -19.41
C ALA A 127 -12.77 -18.57 -18.99
N LYS A 128 -12.45 -19.84 -19.15
CA LYS A 128 -13.36 -20.95 -18.85
C LYS A 128 -13.79 -20.99 -17.39
N TYR A 129 -12.90 -20.56 -16.50
CA TYR A 129 -13.15 -20.55 -15.05
C TYR A 129 -13.42 -19.16 -14.49
N ALA A 130 -13.67 -18.16 -15.33
CA ALA A 130 -13.93 -16.78 -14.90
C ALA A 130 -15.01 -16.67 -13.83
N ASP A 131 -16.10 -17.44 -13.94
CA ASP A 131 -17.23 -17.41 -13.00
C ASP A 131 -16.88 -17.94 -11.60
N ARG A 132 -15.74 -18.62 -11.44
CA ARG A 132 -15.23 -19.08 -10.15
C ARG A 132 -14.43 -18.04 -9.39
N MET A 133 -13.90 -17.04 -10.08
CA MET A 133 -13.07 -15.97 -9.54
C MET A 133 -13.84 -14.66 -9.52
N LYS A 134 -13.89 -13.98 -8.38
CA LYS A 134 -14.47 -12.65 -8.33
C LYS A 134 -13.53 -11.61 -8.92
N PHE A 135 -14.10 -10.48 -9.36
CA PHE A 135 -13.31 -9.33 -9.79
C PHE A 135 -13.99 -8.02 -9.45
N CYS A 136 -13.23 -6.95 -9.36
CA CYS A 136 -13.72 -5.59 -9.32
C CYS A 136 -12.85 -4.67 -10.18
N ILE A 137 -13.34 -3.46 -10.40
CA ILE A 137 -12.64 -2.44 -11.17
C ILE A 137 -11.87 -1.53 -10.22
N HIS A 138 -10.58 -1.37 -10.51
CA HIS A 138 -9.70 -0.35 -9.94
C HIS A 138 -9.43 0.70 -11.02
N TRP A 139 -10.11 1.85 -10.93
CA TRP A 139 -9.96 2.93 -11.88
C TRP A 139 -8.67 3.68 -11.65
N CYS A 140 -7.71 3.47 -12.54
CA CYS A 140 -6.42 4.16 -12.56
C CYS A 140 -6.61 5.56 -13.15
N ASN A 141 -7.20 6.46 -12.37
CA ASN A 141 -7.56 7.82 -12.74
C ASN A 141 -6.41 8.83 -12.57
N HIS A 142 -5.19 8.38 -12.78
CA HIS A 142 -4.01 9.25 -12.85
C HIS A 142 -3.75 9.71 -14.28
N SER A 143 -2.92 10.74 -14.39
CA SER A 143 -2.61 11.36 -15.67
C SER A 143 -1.87 10.39 -16.59
N LEU A 144 -2.59 9.85 -17.57
CA LEU A 144 -2.01 9.28 -18.76
C LEU A 144 -2.00 10.36 -19.86
N ASP A 145 -1.13 10.21 -20.86
CA ASP A 145 -1.14 11.07 -22.04
C ASP A 145 -2.38 10.81 -22.93
N TRP A 146 -3.56 11.06 -22.33
CA TRP A 146 -4.80 10.98 -23.08
C TRP A 146 -4.82 12.03 -24.19
N LYS A 147 -5.19 11.61 -25.39
CA LYS A 147 -5.38 12.49 -26.54
C LYS A 147 -6.74 12.24 -27.16
N ARG A 148 -7.40 13.31 -27.56
CA ARG A 148 -8.59 13.28 -28.42
C ARG A 148 -8.29 14.12 -29.64
N ASP A 149 -8.49 13.56 -30.83
CA ASP A 149 -8.16 14.22 -32.11
C ASP A 149 -6.72 14.75 -32.17
N GLY A 150 -5.77 13.99 -31.59
CA GLY A 150 -4.34 14.35 -31.56
C GLY A 150 -3.96 15.43 -30.52
N LYS A 151 -4.93 16.00 -29.80
CA LYS A 151 -4.71 17.02 -28.76
C LYS A 151 -4.74 16.39 -27.36
N PRO A 152 -4.00 16.95 -26.37
CA PRO A 152 -4.12 16.53 -24.98
C PRO A 152 -5.59 16.56 -24.52
N ALA A 153 -6.05 15.46 -23.90
CA ALA A 153 -7.38 15.32 -23.35
C ALA A 153 -7.25 14.93 -21.86
N PRO A 154 -7.20 15.91 -20.93
CA PRO A 154 -7.12 15.61 -19.51
C PRO A 154 -8.34 14.79 -19.05
N LEU A 155 -8.17 14.04 -17.96
CA LEU A 155 -9.25 13.27 -17.37
C LEU A 155 -10.40 14.18 -16.95
N ASP A 156 -11.61 13.79 -17.34
CA ASP A 156 -12.84 14.48 -16.94
C ASP A 156 -13.45 13.80 -15.71
N PHE A 157 -13.47 14.53 -14.61
CA PHE A 157 -14.02 14.10 -13.31
C PHE A 157 -15.38 14.72 -13.01
N GLY A 158 -15.98 15.45 -13.95
CA GLY A 158 -17.29 16.08 -13.78
C GLY A 158 -18.43 15.06 -13.67
N VAL A 159 -19.55 15.49 -13.07
CA VAL A 159 -20.73 14.64 -12.80
C VAL A 159 -21.18 13.89 -14.05
N ARG A 160 -21.19 14.55 -15.22
CA ARG A 160 -21.60 13.94 -16.49
C ARG A 160 -20.67 12.77 -16.86
N ALA A 161 -19.37 12.97 -16.84
CA ALA A 161 -18.40 11.91 -17.17
C ALA A 161 -18.49 10.73 -16.19
N LEU A 162 -18.71 11.02 -14.90
CA LEU A 162 -18.89 10.00 -13.86
C LEU A 162 -20.19 9.20 -14.05
N THR A 163 -21.28 9.84 -14.47
CA THR A 163 -22.55 9.13 -14.75
C THR A 163 -22.47 8.29 -16.03
N GLU A 164 -21.84 8.79 -17.09
CA GLU A 164 -21.55 8.02 -18.31
C GLU A 164 -20.70 6.78 -17.98
N MET A 165 -19.68 6.93 -17.13
CA MET A 165 -18.87 5.80 -16.63
C MET A 165 -19.72 4.82 -15.82
N ALA A 166 -20.59 5.28 -14.92
CA ALA A 166 -21.48 4.43 -14.15
C ALA A 166 -22.44 3.63 -15.05
N GLU A 167 -22.96 4.24 -16.13
CA GLU A 167 -23.75 3.53 -17.12
C GLU A 167 -22.99 2.41 -17.82
N TYR A 168 -21.75 2.71 -18.23
CA TYR A 168 -20.87 1.71 -18.86
C TYR A 168 -20.56 0.54 -17.90
N LEU A 169 -20.14 0.86 -16.67
CA LEU A 169 -19.82 -0.14 -15.65
C LEU A 169 -21.01 -1.03 -15.32
N ALA A 170 -22.20 -0.44 -15.14
CA ALA A 170 -23.42 -1.18 -14.86
C ALA A 170 -23.86 -2.08 -16.02
N GLY A 171 -23.62 -1.66 -17.27
CA GLY A 171 -23.95 -2.45 -18.45
C GLY A 171 -23.02 -3.61 -18.71
N ASN A 172 -21.73 -3.44 -18.42
CA ASN A 172 -20.68 -4.39 -18.85
C ASN A 172 -20.13 -5.26 -17.72
N TYR A 173 -20.06 -4.74 -16.46
CA TYR A 173 -19.37 -5.43 -15.37
C TYR A 173 -20.24 -5.67 -14.14
N PHE A 174 -20.90 -4.67 -13.56
CA PHE A 174 -21.54 -4.78 -12.25
C PHE A 174 -22.66 -5.81 -12.14
N LYS A 175 -23.29 -6.19 -13.26
CA LYS A 175 -24.33 -7.22 -13.33
C LYS A 175 -23.79 -8.64 -13.44
N ARG A 176 -22.49 -8.81 -13.59
CA ARG A 176 -21.91 -10.14 -13.68
C ARG A 176 -21.97 -10.85 -12.34
N PRO A 177 -22.34 -12.15 -12.28
CA PRO A 177 -22.49 -12.88 -11.02
C PRO A 177 -21.19 -12.99 -10.22
N ASN A 178 -20.04 -12.90 -10.90
CA ASN A 178 -18.71 -12.91 -10.31
C ASN A 178 -18.15 -11.51 -10.03
N TYR A 179 -18.94 -10.42 -10.20
CA TYR A 179 -18.49 -9.10 -9.77
C TYR A 179 -18.45 -9.01 -8.23
N LEU A 180 -17.34 -8.48 -7.67
CA LEU A 180 -17.19 -8.34 -6.23
C LEU A 180 -18.20 -7.35 -5.65
N THR A 181 -18.91 -7.78 -4.61
CA THR A 181 -19.84 -6.93 -3.87
C THR A 181 -19.59 -6.99 -2.37
N VAL A 182 -19.84 -5.87 -1.69
CA VAL A 182 -19.96 -5.79 -0.23
C VAL A 182 -21.40 -5.40 0.08
N GLU A 183 -22.08 -6.21 0.88
CA GLU A 183 -23.53 -6.04 1.17
C GLU A 183 -24.41 -5.97 -0.10
N GLY A 184 -23.97 -6.61 -1.18
CA GLY A 184 -24.61 -6.59 -2.50
C GLY A 184 -24.40 -5.28 -3.27
N ARG A 185 -23.54 -4.39 -2.81
CA ARG A 185 -23.11 -3.15 -3.45
C ARG A 185 -21.86 -3.43 -4.30
N PRO A 186 -21.80 -3.08 -5.60
CA PRO A 186 -20.64 -3.32 -6.44
C PRO A 186 -19.43 -2.52 -5.93
N VAL A 187 -18.28 -3.20 -5.76
CA VAL A 187 -17.03 -2.57 -5.32
C VAL A 187 -16.38 -1.84 -6.48
N PHE A 188 -16.07 -0.57 -6.30
CA PHE A 188 -15.38 0.25 -7.27
C PHE A 188 -14.28 1.05 -6.56
N ILE A 189 -13.04 0.95 -7.03
CA ILE A 189 -11.86 1.57 -6.41
C ILE A 189 -11.38 2.69 -7.32
N SER A 190 -11.09 3.89 -6.80
CA SER A 190 -10.41 4.96 -7.54
C SER A 190 -8.99 5.15 -7.02
N PHE A 191 -8.01 5.26 -7.93
CA PHE A 191 -6.59 5.42 -7.58
C PHE A 191 -6.31 6.78 -6.91
N LEU A 192 -6.79 7.88 -7.50
CA LEU A 192 -6.65 9.22 -6.94
C LEU A 192 -8.01 9.75 -6.49
N SER A 193 -8.22 9.86 -5.19
CA SER A 193 -9.49 10.33 -4.62
C SER A 193 -9.57 11.85 -4.51
N ASP A 194 -8.48 12.53 -4.15
CA ASP A 194 -8.46 13.98 -3.94
C ASP A 194 -8.77 14.79 -5.22
N PRO A 195 -8.25 14.45 -6.41
CA PRO A 195 -8.65 15.13 -7.65
C PRO A 195 -10.13 15.00 -7.98
N LEU A 196 -10.77 13.85 -7.66
CA LEU A 196 -12.22 13.66 -7.84
C LEU A 196 -13.01 14.62 -6.94
N VAL A 197 -12.61 14.71 -5.67
CA VAL A 197 -13.24 15.59 -4.69
C VAL A 197 -13.05 17.06 -5.09
N ALA A 198 -11.83 17.45 -5.47
CA ALA A 198 -11.52 18.82 -5.88
C ALA A 198 -12.29 19.25 -7.14
N ALA A 199 -12.36 18.40 -8.17
CA ALA A 199 -13.06 18.68 -9.43
C ALA A 199 -14.57 18.89 -9.26
N ASN A 200 -15.14 18.35 -8.17
CA ASN A 200 -16.58 18.47 -7.88
C ASN A 200 -16.89 19.51 -6.78
N GLY A 201 -15.97 20.43 -6.49
CA GLY A 201 -16.19 21.52 -5.52
C GLY A 201 -16.11 21.10 -4.06
N GLY A 202 -15.32 20.06 -3.76
CA GLY A 202 -15.07 19.57 -2.41
C GLY A 202 -15.96 18.38 -1.99
N PRO A 203 -15.90 17.97 -0.71
CA PRO A 203 -16.55 16.75 -0.23
C PRO A 203 -18.07 16.69 -0.46
N ALA A 204 -18.77 17.78 -0.22
CA ALA A 204 -20.24 17.84 -0.41
C ALA A 204 -20.62 17.72 -1.89
N GLY A 205 -19.91 18.40 -2.78
CA GLY A 205 -20.14 18.33 -4.22
C GLY A 205 -19.85 16.92 -4.77
N PHE A 206 -18.75 16.30 -4.37
CA PHE A 206 -18.43 14.94 -4.81
C PHE A 206 -19.41 13.90 -4.26
N ARG A 207 -19.89 14.05 -3.01
CA ARG A 207 -21.00 13.23 -2.50
C ARG A 207 -22.24 13.34 -3.38
N GLY A 208 -22.54 14.54 -3.89
CA GLY A 208 -23.60 14.76 -4.87
C GLY A 208 -23.34 13.99 -6.16
N ALA A 209 -22.12 14.03 -6.70
CA ALA A 209 -21.73 13.28 -7.89
C ALA A 209 -21.88 11.76 -7.72
N ILE A 210 -21.46 11.20 -6.59
CA ILE A 210 -21.70 9.79 -6.23
C ILE A 210 -23.23 9.51 -6.20
N GLY A 211 -24.03 10.44 -5.67
CA GLY A 211 -25.48 10.35 -5.67
C GLY A 211 -26.08 10.20 -7.07
N GLU A 212 -25.57 10.95 -8.06
CA GLU A 212 -26.00 10.83 -9.46
C GLU A 212 -25.56 9.47 -10.07
N MET A 213 -24.33 9.02 -9.82
CA MET A 213 -23.90 7.67 -10.22
C MET A 213 -24.82 6.59 -9.64
N ASN A 214 -25.18 6.70 -8.37
CA ASN A 214 -26.07 5.75 -7.70
C ASN A 214 -27.50 5.76 -8.28
N LYS A 215 -28.00 6.90 -8.75
CA LYS A 215 -29.30 6.95 -9.48
C LYS A 215 -29.24 6.10 -10.76
N VAL A 216 -28.13 6.19 -11.51
CA VAL A 216 -27.90 5.36 -12.70
C VAL A 216 -27.93 3.87 -12.34
N LEU A 217 -27.22 3.48 -11.28
CA LEU A 217 -27.17 2.08 -10.84
C LEU A 217 -28.56 1.57 -10.43
N ARG A 218 -29.28 2.33 -9.61
CA ARG A 218 -30.64 1.96 -9.17
C ARG A 218 -31.62 1.83 -10.35
N ALA A 219 -31.54 2.71 -11.34
CA ALA A 219 -32.34 2.62 -12.57
C ALA A 219 -32.07 1.32 -13.36
N LYS A 220 -30.88 0.72 -13.19
CA LYS A 220 -30.50 -0.56 -13.79
C LYS A 220 -30.72 -1.77 -12.88
N GLY A 221 -31.37 -1.59 -11.71
CA GLY A 221 -31.66 -2.65 -10.75
C GLY A 221 -30.48 -3.06 -9.85
N LEU A 222 -29.46 -2.22 -9.75
CA LEU A 222 -28.30 -2.43 -8.89
C LEU A 222 -28.43 -1.65 -7.58
N LYS A 223 -27.73 -2.10 -6.54
CA LYS A 223 -27.52 -1.29 -5.34
C LYS A 223 -26.50 -0.18 -5.59
N ASP A 224 -26.43 0.78 -4.67
CA ASP A 224 -25.46 1.88 -4.66
C ASP A 224 -24.02 1.35 -4.67
N LEU A 225 -23.09 2.14 -5.19
CA LEU A 225 -21.65 1.81 -5.19
C LEU A 225 -21.12 1.55 -3.78
N TYR A 226 -20.29 0.53 -3.64
CA TYR A 226 -19.30 0.44 -2.57
C TYR A 226 -18.02 1.11 -3.08
N PHE A 227 -17.97 2.44 -3.00
CA PHE A 227 -16.90 3.23 -3.58
C PHE A 227 -15.72 3.33 -2.60
N VAL A 228 -14.56 2.84 -3.02
CA VAL A 228 -13.34 2.80 -2.22
C VAL A 228 -12.38 3.91 -2.65
N ALA A 229 -11.97 4.74 -1.69
CA ALA A 229 -10.93 5.75 -1.89
C ALA A 229 -9.55 5.11 -1.71
N LEU A 230 -8.75 5.02 -2.77
CA LEU A 230 -7.35 4.67 -2.65
C LEU A 230 -6.55 5.95 -2.36
N ASN A 231 -5.60 5.88 -1.43
CA ASN A 231 -4.82 7.02 -0.94
C ASN A 231 -5.70 8.23 -0.54
N GLY A 232 -6.89 7.94 -0.01
CA GLY A 232 -7.87 8.97 0.36
C GLY A 232 -7.43 9.79 1.56
N GLY A 233 -7.59 11.10 1.44
CA GLY A 233 -7.33 12.05 2.51
C GLY A 233 -8.37 11.99 3.66
N PRO A 234 -8.22 12.84 4.69
CA PRO A 234 -9.06 12.84 5.90
C PRO A 234 -10.54 13.18 5.63
N HIS A 235 -10.90 13.57 4.42
CA HIS A 235 -12.26 13.93 4.03
C HIS A 235 -13.02 12.83 3.30
N SER A 236 -12.46 11.63 3.16
CA SER A 236 -13.04 10.55 2.35
C SER A 236 -14.46 10.16 2.82
N GLY A 237 -14.71 10.08 4.13
CA GLY A 237 -16.05 9.82 4.66
C GLY A 237 -17.03 10.96 4.36
N ALA A 238 -16.61 12.23 4.53
CA ALA A 238 -17.41 13.39 4.19
C ALA A 238 -17.70 13.49 2.69
N ALA A 239 -16.81 12.99 1.84
CA ALA A 239 -16.97 12.93 0.39
C ALA A 239 -17.90 11.81 -0.11
N GLY A 240 -18.33 10.89 0.76
CA GLY A 240 -19.29 9.84 0.44
C GLY A 240 -18.68 8.52 0.00
N PHE A 241 -17.38 8.32 0.15
CA PHE A 241 -16.75 7.01 -0.02
C PHE A 241 -17.27 6.01 1.02
N SER A 242 -17.24 4.73 0.69
CA SER A 242 -17.73 3.63 1.53
C SER A 242 -16.62 2.96 2.33
N ALA A 243 -15.39 3.02 1.83
CA ALA A 243 -14.18 2.49 2.44
C ALA A 243 -12.95 3.23 1.90
N PHE A 244 -11.79 2.97 2.49
CA PHE A 244 -10.53 3.47 1.97
C PHE A 244 -9.44 2.38 2.03
N THR A 245 -8.38 2.58 1.24
CA THR A 245 -7.19 1.71 1.15
C THR A 245 -5.99 2.54 0.68
N ALA A 246 -4.85 1.89 0.51
CA ALA A 246 -3.71 2.40 -0.25
C ALA A 246 -3.32 1.40 -1.35
N TYR A 247 -2.54 1.85 -2.34
CA TYR A 247 -1.97 0.92 -3.32
C TYR A 247 -0.81 0.16 -2.69
N ALA A 248 0.22 0.89 -2.28
CA ALA A 248 1.36 0.36 -1.57
C ALA A 248 1.97 1.42 -0.62
N TYR A 249 2.75 0.95 0.33
CA TYR A 249 3.51 1.80 1.25
C TYR A 249 5.01 1.60 1.03
N TYR A 250 5.59 2.32 0.08
CA TYR A 250 7.01 2.17 -0.32
C TYR A 250 8.04 2.63 0.73
N GLY A 251 7.65 2.76 1.98
CA GLY A 251 8.55 3.27 3.01
C GLY A 251 8.92 4.74 2.84
N THR A 252 8.11 5.48 2.09
CA THR A 252 8.27 6.93 1.93
C THR A 252 7.10 7.62 2.57
N ASP A 253 7.33 8.28 3.70
CA ASP A 253 6.42 9.33 4.13
C ASP A 253 6.32 10.35 3.00
N MET A 254 5.10 10.77 2.67
CA MET A 254 4.87 11.81 1.65
C MET A 254 5.61 13.11 1.98
N ASP A 255 5.98 13.32 3.26
CA ASP A 255 6.81 14.41 3.77
C ASP A 255 8.32 14.13 3.74
N SER A 256 8.71 13.00 3.15
CA SER A 256 10.12 12.69 3.02
C SER A 256 10.82 13.68 2.09
N PRO A 257 11.93 14.32 2.53
CA PRO A 257 12.71 15.27 1.72
C PRO A 257 13.44 14.60 0.53
N TYR A 258 13.09 13.35 0.19
CA TYR A 258 13.71 12.62 -0.90
C TYR A 258 13.03 12.95 -2.20
N GLU A 259 13.80 13.58 -3.01
CA GLU A 259 13.44 13.76 -4.40
C GLU A 259 13.36 12.37 -5.07
N TRP A 260 12.18 11.94 -5.50
CA TRP A 260 11.92 10.81 -6.38
C TRP A 260 12.83 10.81 -7.64
N LYS A 261 13.55 11.89 -7.84
CA LYS A 261 14.45 12.13 -8.98
C LYS A 261 15.77 11.36 -8.92
N SER A 262 16.19 10.87 -7.75
CA SER A 262 17.52 10.26 -7.57
C SER A 262 17.54 8.75 -7.43
N GLY A 263 16.37 8.10 -7.25
CA GLY A 263 16.27 6.67 -6.91
C GLY A 263 16.77 6.38 -5.48
N PHE A 264 16.29 5.29 -4.88
CA PHE A 264 16.75 4.84 -3.56
C PHE A 264 16.41 3.37 -3.34
N SER A 265 16.99 2.77 -2.29
CA SER A 265 16.64 1.41 -1.89
C SER A 265 16.35 1.30 -0.39
N ILE A 266 15.45 0.36 -0.02
CA ILE A 266 15.03 0.07 1.35
C ILE A 266 15.06 -1.44 1.55
N PRO A 267 15.54 -1.96 2.71
CA PRO A 267 15.40 -3.37 3.03
C PRO A 267 13.93 -3.79 3.20
N TYR A 268 13.54 -4.94 2.68
CA TYR A 268 12.16 -5.45 2.81
C TYR A 268 11.76 -5.67 4.29
N ALA A 269 12.72 -6.03 5.15
CA ALA A 269 12.46 -6.13 6.58
C ALA A 269 11.99 -4.80 7.20
N ASP A 270 12.53 -3.67 6.73
CA ASP A 270 12.12 -2.33 7.15
C ASP A 270 10.73 -1.98 6.60
N MET A 271 10.43 -2.42 5.37
CA MET A 271 9.11 -2.24 4.77
C MET A 271 8.01 -2.96 5.57
N VAL A 272 8.26 -4.17 6.08
CA VAL A 272 7.30 -4.86 6.95
C VAL A 272 6.90 -4.00 8.15
N THR A 273 7.89 -3.43 8.83
CA THR A 273 7.65 -2.54 9.98
C THR A 273 6.93 -1.25 9.58
N HIS A 274 7.30 -0.69 8.43
CA HIS A 274 6.67 0.53 7.91
C HIS A 274 5.20 0.29 7.58
N CYS A 275 4.87 -0.77 6.85
CA CYS A 275 3.47 -1.12 6.52
C CYS A 275 2.63 -1.32 7.78
N GLU A 276 3.17 -1.98 8.80
CA GLU A 276 2.45 -2.15 10.07
C GLU A 276 2.14 -0.80 10.73
N THR A 277 3.08 0.14 10.71
CA THR A 277 2.88 1.51 11.19
C THR A 277 1.79 2.25 10.41
N MET A 278 1.80 2.13 9.07
CA MET A 278 0.79 2.75 8.21
C MET A 278 -0.60 2.16 8.44
N TRP A 279 -0.72 0.83 8.59
CA TRP A 279 -1.99 0.18 8.92
C TRP A 279 -2.51 0.61 10.29
N GLN A 280 -1.64 0.74 11.27
CA GLN A 280 -2.01 1.25 12.59
C GLN A 280 -2.56 2.67 12.49
N SER A 281 -1.88 3.56 11.77
CA SER A 281 -2.35 4.93 11.53
C SER A 281 -3.69 4.96 10.78
N ALA A 282 -3.84 4.13 9.74
CA ALA A 282 -5.07 4.05 8.97
C ALA A 282 -6.26 3.56 9.81
N THR A 283 -6.06 2.55 10.67
CA THR A 283 -7.13 1.98 11.52
C THR A 283 -7.54 2.89 12.67
N ARG A 284 -6.73 3.90 13.02
CA ARG A 284 -7.12 4.97 13.95
C ARG A 284 -8.22 5.85 13.35
N LYS A 285 -8.31 5.98 12.04
CA LYS A 285 -9.37 6.70 11.30
C LYS A 285 -10.61 5.83 11.23
N LYS A 286 -11.47 5.88 12.24
CA LYS A 286 -12.62 4.95 12.43
C LYS A 286 -13.86 5.29 11.62
N ASP A 287 -13.90 6.37 10.89
CA ASP A 287 -15.06 6.86 10.14
C ASP A 287 -15.44 5.98 8.95
N LEU A 288 -14.46 5.36 8.28
CA LEU A 288 -14.68 4.42 7.19
C LEU A 288 -14.05 3.04 7.45
N PRO A 289 -14.63 1.96 6.89
CA PRO A 289 -13.96 0.67 6.81
C PRO A 289 -12.62 0.78 6.07
N TYR A 290 -11.61 0.10 6.61
CA TYR A 290 -10.29 0.02 5.98
C TYR A 290 -10.12 -1.32 5.25
N ILE A 291 -9.59 -1.27 4.03
CA ILE A 291 -9.12 -2.46 3.29
C ILE A 291 -7.60 -2.46 3.41
N VAL A 292 -7.04 -3.48 4.05
CA VAL A 292 -5.60 -3.57 4.31
C VAL A 292 -4.85 -3.87 3.02
N PRO A 293 -3.95 -2.98 2.54
CA PRO A 293 -3.03 -3.33 1.45
C PRO A 293 -1.88 -4.17 2.01
N VAL A 294 -1.47 -5.19 1.27
CA VAL A 294 -0.36 -6.09 1.63
C VAL A 294 0.68 -6.01 0.53
N ASP A 295 1.82 -5.40 0.84
CA ASP A 295 2.84 -5.13 -0.15
C ASP A 295 3.73 -6.35 -0.40
N SER A 296 3.76 -6.84 -1.63
CA SER A 296 4.57 -8.01 -1.99
C SER A 296 6.05 -7.66 -2.20
N ASN A 297 6.33 -6.51 -2.78
CA ASN A 297 7.65 -5.94 -3.03
C ASN A 297 7.53 -4.61 -3.79
N TRP A 298 8.67 -3.98 -4.10
CA TRP A 298 8.76 -2.94 -5.11
C TRP A 298 10.18 -2.88 -5.69
N ASP A 299 10.29 -3.01 -6.98
CA ASP A 299 11.54 -2.86 -7.73
C ASP A 299 11.25 -2.37 -9.16
N ASN A 300 11.12 -1.07 -9.30
CA ASN A 300 10.77 -0.51 -10.60
C ASN A 300 11.99 -0.21 -11.51
N ARG A 301 13.14 -0.90 -11.29
CA ARG A 301 14.30 -0.81 -12.19
C ARG A 301 13.96 -1.10 -13.65
N PRO A 302 13.03 -2.03 -13.97
CA PRO A 302 12.65 -2.25 -15.37
C PRO A 302 12.12 -0.99 -16.07
N ARG A 303 11.34 -0.17 -15.37
CA ARG A 303 10.78 1.10 -15.89
C ARG A 303 11.70 2.30 -15.64
N ALA A 304 12.19 2.48 -14.42
CA ALA A 304 12.86 3.71 -13.97
C ALA A 304 14.38 3.66 -14.07
N ARG A 305 14.98 2.47 -14.25
CA ARG A 305 16.44 2.26 -14.35
C ARG A 305 17.20 2.91 -13.18
N GLY A 306 18.17 3.79 -13.43
CA GLY A 306 18.96 4.45 -12.40
C GLY A 306 18.20 5.41 -11.46
N LYS A 307 16.92 5.67 -11.73
CA LYS A 307 16.03 6.46 -10.86
C LYS A 307 15.04 5.58 -10.07
N ALA A 308 15.29 4.28 -10.06
CA ALA A 308 14.38 3.33 -9.46
C ALA A 308 14.29 3.45 -7.94
N VAL A 309 13.11 3.15 -7.42
CA VAL A 309 12.90 2.79 -6.02
C VAL A 309 12.97 1.26 -5.93
N VAL A 310 13.76 0.74 -5.02
CA VAL A 310 14.01 -0.70 -4.91
C VAL A 310 13.87 -1.16 -3.47
N ILE A 311 12.97 -2.09 -3.24
CA ILE A 311 12.92 -2.83 -1.97
C ILE A 311 13.83 -4.05 -2.11
N THR A 312 14.85 -4.14 -1.26
CA THR A 312 15.89 -5.16 -1.35
C THR A 312 15.69 -6.29 -0.34
N GLY A 313 16.17 -7.50 -0.67
CA GLY A 313 16.14 -8.63 0.25
C GLY A 313 14.74 -9.21 0.49
N LYS A 314 13.86 -9.13 -0.50
CA LYS A 314 12.58 -9.85 -0.52
C LYS A 314 12.83 -11.34 -0.32
N THR A 315 12.10 -11.96 0.60
CA THR A 315 12.07 -13.41 0.80
C THR A 315 10.66 -13.88 1.13
N PRO A 316 10.30 -15.15 0.84
CA PRO A 316 9.00 -15.70 1.24
C PRO A 316 8.73 -15.59 2.75
N ASP A 317 9.73 -15.76 3.60
CA ASP A 317 9.57 -15.66 5.06
C ASP A 317 9.28 -14.24 5.55
N LEU A 318 9.90 -13.23 4.93
CA LEU A 318 9.58 -11.82 5.23
C LEU A 318 8.20 -11.44 4.72
N PHE A 319 7.79 -11.98 3.56
CA PHE A 319 6.43 -11.80 3.06
C PHE A 319 5.41 -12.51 3.97
N GLU A 320 5.71 -13.72 4.48
CA GLU A 320 4.85 -14.36 5.50
C GLU A 320 4.66 -13.46 6.73
N LYS A 321 5.73 -12.81 7.21
CA LYS A 321 5.63 -11.85 8.32
C LYS A 321 4.71 -10.68 7.99
N MET A 322 4.81 -10.12 6.78
CA MET A 322 3.92 -9.08 6.26
C MET A 322 2.46 -9.55 6.29
N CYS A 323 2.18 -10.71 5.72
CA CYS A 323 0.85 -11.31 5.70
C CYS A 323 0.29 -11.54 7.11
N ARG A 324 1.08 -12.11 8.04
CA ARG A 324 0.65 -12.33 9.43
C ARG A 324 0.38 -11.02 10.17
N ALA A 325 1.22 -10.01 9.95
CA ALA A 325 1.03 -8.70 10.55
C ALA A 325 -0.29 -8.06 10.11
N SER A 326 -0.64 -8.17 8.82
CA SER A 326 -1.86 -7.58 8.24
C SER A 326 -3.15 -8.07 8.92
N LEU A 327 -3.19 -9.34 9.39
CA LEU A 327 -4.37 -9.93 10.00
C LEU A 327 -4.89 -9.15 11.22
N ARG A 328 -4.02 -8.44 11.93
CA ARG A 328 -4.39 -7.63 13.11
C ARG A 328 -5.18 -6.36 12.74
N TYR A 329 -5.10 -5.95 11.49
CA TYR A 329 -5.66 -4.70 10.98
C TYR A 329 -6.87 -4.91 10.06
N ILE A 330 -7.29 -6.16 9.83
CA ILE A 330 -8.48 -6.48 9.03
C ILE A 330 -9.72 -5.87 9.69
N ASP A 331 -10.39 -4.99 8.95
CA ASP A 331 -11.62 -4.35 9.40
C ASP A 331 -12.80 -5.33 9.30
N LYS A 332 -13.38 -5.67 10.44
CA LYS A 332 -14.51 -6.62 10.52
C LYS A 332 -15.78 -6.16 9.80
N ARG A 333 -15.88 -4.87 9.47
CA ARG A 333 -17.03 -4.30 8.75
C ARG A 333 -17.06 -4.73 7.27
N ASN A 334 -15.92 -5.02 6.66
CA ASN A 334 -15.82 -5.48 5.26
C ASN A 334 -15.08 -6.80 5.10
N ASN A 335 -14.21 -7.18 6.05
CA ASN A 335 -13.40 -8.39 6.04
C ASN A 335 -12.54 -8.54 4.78
N LEU A 336 -11.97 -7.43 4.28
CA LEU A 336 -11.21 -7.34 3.03
C LEU A 336 -9.73 -7.03 3.28
N ALA A 337 -8.87 -7.67 2.49
CA ALA A 337 -7.49 -7.24 2.25
C ALA A 337 -7.17 -7.37 0.76
N ILE A 338 -6.16 -6.64 0.31
CA ILE A 338 -5.74 -6.66 -1.09
C ILE A 338 -4.21 -6.66 -1.19
N ILE A 339 -3.65 -7.59 -1.98
CA ILE A 339 -2.21 -7.68 -2.21
C ILE A 339 -1.83 -6.77 -3.39
N GLU A 340 -0.79 -6.02 -3.23
CA GLU A 340 -0.14 -5.28 -4.30
C GLU A 340 1.16 -6.05 -4.67
N ALA A 341 1.21 -6.73 -5.83
CA ALA A 341 0.13 -6.98 -6.76
C ALA A 341 0.16 -8.45 -7.20
N TRP A 342 -0.74 -8.88 -8.10
CA TRP A 342 -0.64 -10.20 -8.74
C TRP A 342 0.57 -10.25 -9.67
N ASN A 343 0.70 -9.26 -10.59
CA ASN A 343 1.59 -9.34 -11.75
C ASN A 343 2.22 -7.99 -12.18
N GLU A 344 2.52 -7.09 -11.28
CA GLU A 344 3.20 -5.83 -11.61
C GLU A 344 4.72 -6.03 -11.83
N TRP A 345 5.06 -6.79 -12.87
CA TRP A 345 6.45 -7.13 -13.24
C TRP A 345 7.32 -5.90 -13.54
N GLY A 346 6.73 -4.84 -14.09
CA GLY A 346 7.41 -3.57 -14.37
C GLY A 346 7.80 -2.78 -13.14
N GLU A 347 7.13 -3.03 -12.02
CA GLU A 347 7.35 -2.43 -10.71
C GLU A 347 7.97 -3.41 -9.71
N GLY A 348 8.14 -4.68 -10.12
CA GLY A 348 8.71 -5.72 -9.27
C GLY A 348 7.83 -6.09 -8.08
N SER A 349 6.57 -5.68 -8.09
CA SER A 349 5.57 -6.04 -7.07
C SER A 349 4.63 -7.12 -7.63
N TYR A 350 4.89 -8.35 -7.27
CA TYR A 350 4.13 -9.49 -7.75
C TYR A 350 4.17 -10.67 -6.78
N ILE A 351 3.11 -11.47 -6.80
CA ILE A 351 3.00 -12.79 -6.16
C ILE A 351 2.73 -13.89 -7.19
N GLU A 352 2.56 -13.55 -8.47
CA GLU A 352 2.49 -14.52 -9.56
C GLU A 352 3.73 -15.42 -9.52
N PRO A 353 3.60 -16.74 -9.66
CA PRO A 353 4.74 -17.65 -9.58
C PRO A 353 5.86 -17.33 -10.56
N ASP A 354 7.07 -17.27 -10.05
CA ASP A 354 8.27 -16.84 -10.78
C ASP A 354 9.35 -17.94 -10.85
N LYS A 355 10.41 -17.68 -11.62
CA LYS A 355 11.51 -18.63 -11.78
C LYS A 355 12.47 -18.67 -10.59
N GLU A 356 12.45 -17.67 -9.71
CA GLU A 356 13.35 -17.57 -8.57
C GLU A 356 12.79 -18.31 -7.34
N PHE A 357 11.50 -18.08 -7.04
CA PHE A 357 10.84 -18.59 -5.84
C PHE A 357 9.72 -19.63 -6.13
N GLY A 358 9.42 -19.91 -7.42
CA GLY A 358 8.30 -20.80 -7.75
C GLY A 358 6.98 -20.32 -7.18
N PHE A 359 6.31 -21.14 -6.40
CA PHE A 359 5.05 -20.84 -5.73
C PHE A 359 5.20 -20.31 -4.30
N GLU A 360 6.42 -20.19 -3.77
CA GLU A 360 6.63 -19.92 -2.35
C GLU A 360 5.88 -18.68 -1.80
N PHE A 361 5.67 -17.64 -2.61
CA PHE A 361 4.86 -16.47 -2.20
C PHE A 361 3.38 -16.84 -2.08
N LEU A 362 2.84 -17.60 -3.02
CA LEU A 362 1.47 -18.08 -2.95
C LEU A 362 1.28 -19.09 -1.82
N ASP A 363 2.27 -19.95 -1.55
CA ASP A 363 2.27 -20.87 -0.40
C ASP A 363 2.16 -20.10 0.93
N ARG A 364 2.84 -18.94 1.06
CA ARG A 364 2.71 -18.09 2.25
C ARG A 364 1.33 -17.46 2.34
N VAL A 365 0.72 -17.06 1.23
CA VAL A 365 -0.67 -16.60 1.18
C VAL A 365 -1.62 -17.70 1.67
N ARG A 366 -1.53 -18.90 1.11
CA ARG A 366 -2.32 -20.07 1.49
C ARG A 366 -2.19 -20.37 2.99
N LYS A 367 -0.99 -20.47 3.50
CA LYS A 367 -0.67 -20.76 4.90
C LYS A 367 -1.24 -19.72 5.87
N VAL A 368 -1.21 -18.44 5.52
CA VAL A 368 -1.62 -17.36 6.44
C VAL A 368 -3.11 -17.07 6.37
N TYR A 369 -3.69 -17.07 5.17
CA TYR A 369 -5.07 -16.58 4.99
C TYR A 369 -6.11 -17.69 4.83
N THR A 370 -5.70 -18.97 4.85
CA THR A 370 -6.62 -20.11 4.74
C THR A 370 -6.42 -21.11 5.87
N ASP A 371 -7.33 -22.07 5.99
CA ASP A 371 -7.20 -23.24 6.87
C ASP A 371 -6.82 -24.52 6.08
N ALA A 372 -6.45 -24.35 4.79
CA ALA A 372 -6.04 -25.45 3.96
C ALA A 372 -4.69 -26.03 4.40
N PRO A 373 -4.45 -27.34 4.19
CA PRO A 373 -3.14 -27.93 4.48
C PRO A 373 -2.01 -27.28 3.70
N ASP A 374 -0.84 -27.13 4.32
CA ASP A 374 0.37 -26.62 3.64
C ASP A 374 0.79 -27.59 2.50
N ALA A 375 0.66 -28.90 2.73
CA ALA A 375 0.97 -29.92 1.73
C ALA A 375 -0.08 -29.92 0.60
N HIS A 376 0.34 -29.60 -0.62
CA HIS A 376 -0.48 -29.62 -1.84
C HIS A 376 0.42 -29.81 -3.07
N THR A 377 -0.18 -29.85 -4.25
CA THR A 377 0.56 -29.97 -5.52
C THR A 377 0.18 -28.82 -6.43
N ASP A 378 1.20 -28.06 -6.85
CA ASP A 378 1.05 -27.02 -7.85
C ASP A 378 1.24 -27.56 -9.26
N LEU A 379 0.35 -27.19 -10.15
CA LEU A 379 0.43 -27.60 -11.54
C LEU A 379 0.92 -26.45 -12.43
N LEU A 380 1.84 -26.78 -13.33
CA LEU A 380 2.38 -25.89 -14.34
C LEU A 380 1.97 -26.32 -15.75
N PRO A 381 1.78 -25.38 -16.69
CA PRO A 381 1.68 -25.73 -18.11
C PRO A 381 3.00 -26.36 -18.60
N SER A 382 2.93 -27.17 -19.67
CA SER A 382 4.13 -27.65 -20.32
C SER A 382 4.91 -26.51 -21.02
N ASP A 383 6.20 -26.69 -21.25
CA ASP A 383 7.05 -25.71 -21.95
C ASP A 383 6.48 -25.32 -23.32
N ALA A 384 5.87 -26.28 -24.02
CA ALA A 384 5.22 -26.03 -25.32
C ALA A 384 4.02 -25.09 -25.18
N LYS A 385 3.23 -25.21 -24.11
CA LYS A 385 2.13 -24.30 -23.80
C LYS A 385 2.64 -22.91 -23.45
N VAL A 386 3.65 -22.82 -22.59
CA VAL A 386 4.31 -21.54 -22.21
C VAL A 386 4.84 -20.82 -23.46
N ALA A 387 5.49 -21.55 -24.37
CA ALA A 387 5.95 -20.97 -25.64
C ALA A 387 4.79 -20.47 -26.51
N GLY A 388 3.64 -21.15 -26.48
CA GLY A 388 2.42 -20.75 -27.19
C GLY A 388 1.74 -19.49 -26.63
N PHE A 389 1.96 -19.17 -25.36
CA PHE A 389 1.41 -17.95 -24.72
C PHE A 389 2.23 -16.69 -25.02
N SER A 390 3.48 -16.83 -25.53
CA SER A 390 4.44 -15.74 -25.62
C SER A 390 4.03 -14.66 -26.63
N VAL A 391 4.10 -13.41 -26.23
CA VAL A 391 4.03 -12.25 -27.12
C VAL A 391 5.35 -12.04 -27.89
N LEU A 392 6.46 -12.60 -27.38
CA LEU A 392 7.78 -12.53 -28.01
C LEU A 392 7.93 -13.65 -29.02
N ASN A 393 8.62 -13.38 -30.13
CA ASN A 393 9.02 -14.42 -31.06
C ASN A 393 10.22 -15.22 -30.53
N ALA A 394 10.59 -16.28 -31.21
CA ALA A 394 11.65 -17.19 -30.75
C ALA A 394 13.02 -16.52 -30.59
N GLU A 395 13.37 -15.55 -31.46
CA GLU A 395 14.62 -14.80 -31.39
C GLU A 395 14.62 -13.86 -30.19
N GLU A 396 13.54 -13.11 -29.97
CA GLU A 396 13.35 -12.23 -28.82
C GLU A 396 13.40 -13.01 -27.50
N VAL A 397 12.77 -14.18 -27.44
CA VAL A 397 12.85 -15.09 -26.28
C VAL A 397 14.28 -15.55 -26.03
N ALA A 398 15.03 -15.92 -27.08
CA ALA A 398 16.42 -16.32 -26.95
C ALA A 398 17.32 -15.18 -26.45
N GLN A 399 17.12 -13.96 -26.95
CA GLN A 399 17.82 -12.78 -26.48
C GLN A 399 17.51 -12.47 -25.00
N ALA A 400 16.24 -12.50 -24.62
CA ALA A 400 15.82 -12.29 -23.23
C ALA A 400 16.39 -13.36 -22.29
N LYS A 401 16.42 -14.63 -22.74
CA LYS A 401 16.99 -15.74 -21.98
C LYS A 401 18.51 -15.60 -21.77
N ALA A 402 19.24 -15.06 -22.75
CA ALA A 402 20.66 -14.78 -22.60
C ALA A 402 20.96 -13.71 -21.53
N LEU A 403 20.00 -12.82 -21.25
CA LEU A 403 20.12 -11.82 -20.19
C LEU A 403 19.85 -12.40 -18.78
N GLU A 404 19.07 -13.47 -18.65
CA GLU A 404 18.75 -14.08 -17.34
C GLU A 404 20.00 -14.53 -16.58
N SER A 405 21.08 -14.90 -17.26
CA SER A 405 22.36 -15.28 -16.64
C SER A 405 23.23 -14.09 -16.21
N GLN A 406 22.84 -12.87 -16.57
CA GLN A 406 23.61 -11.67 -16.21
C GLN A 406 23.18 -11.18 -14.82
N PRO A 407 24.12 -10.59 -14.04
CA PRO A 407 23.76 -10.01 -12.76
C PRO A 407 22.78 -8.85 -12.96
N TYR A 408 21.71 -8.86 -12.19
CA TYR A 408 20.79 -7.73 -12.19
C TYR A 408 21.51 -6.47 -11.70
N PRO A 409 21.37 -5.32 -12.38
CA PRO A 409 22.06 -4.11 -11.99
C PRO A 409 21.85 -3.79 -10.51
N PRO A 410 22.91 -3.36 -9.78
CA PRO A 410 22.75 -3.04 -8.37
C PRO A 410 21.68 -1.94 -8.18
N PRO A 411 20.96 -1.95 -7.06
CA PRO A 411 20.01 -0.89 -6.75
C PRO A 411 20.75 0.44 -6.57
N PRO A 412 20.07 1.58 -6.74
CA PRO A 412 20.65 2.88 -6.42
C PRO A 412 21.21 2.93 -5.01
N LEU A 413 22.40 3.51 -4.84
CA LEU A 413 23.18 3.47 -3.59
C LEU A 413 22.70 4.39 -2.48
N SER A 414 21.49 4.85 -2.47
CA SER A 414 20.97 5.53 -1.29
C SER A 414 20.18 4.57 -0.42
N VAL A 415 20.88 3.83 0.43
CA VAL A 415 20.23 3.10 1.51
C VAL A 415 19.56 4.11 2.43
N ARG A 416 18.26 4.14 2.41
CA ARG A 416 17.50 4.79 3.45
C ARG A 416 17.20 3.80 4.55
N THR A 417 17.99 3.80 5.54
CA THR A 417 17.45 3.74 6.87
C THR A 417 16.84 5.12 7.12
N THR A 418 15.55 5.25 7.38
CA THR A 418 15.08 6.34 8.23
C THR A 418 15.84 6.18 9.52
N LYS A 419 17.01 6.82 9.57
CA LYS A 419 17.82 6.81 10.79
C LYS A 419 16.96 7.57 11.77
N ILE A 420 16.35 6.83 12.69
CA ILE A 420 15.71 7.46 13.84
C ILE A 420 16.81 8.29 14.46
N MET A 421 16.72 9.59 14.33
CA MET A 421 17.73 10.53 14.81
C MET A 421 17.61 10.58 16.33
N THR A 422 18.53 9.89 17.00
CA THR A 422 18.63 9.87 18.47
C THR A 422 19.91 10.56 18.92
N ASP A 423 19.91 11.02 20.16
CA ASP A 423 21.10 11.50 20.86
C ASP A 423 21.78 12.69 20.15
N VAL A 424 20.96 13.50 19.47
CA VAL A 424 21.40 14.74 18.88
C VAL A 424 21.76 15.72 20.01
N PRO A 425 22.87 16.47 19.92
CA PRO A 425 23.21 17.48 20.91
C PRO A 425 22.06 18.45 21.15
N LEU A 426 21.73 18.67 22.43
CA LEU A 426 20.70 19.61 22.81
C LEU A 426 21.11 21.05 22.46
N PRO A 427 20.15 21.91 22.09
CA PRO A 427 20.43 23.30 21.79
C PRO A 427 21.03 24.02 23.02
N GLN A 428 22.00 24.88 22.78
CA GLN A 428 22.59 25.78 23.81
C GLN A 428 21.74 27.08 23.94
N THR A 429 20.42 26.90 24.12
CA THR A 429 19.44 28.00 24.18
C THR A 429 18.58 27.86 25.42
N ASP A 430 17.85 28.91 25.78
CA ASP A 430 17.01 28.91 26.98
C ASP A 430 15.91 27.83 26.88
N VAL A 431 15.65 27.15 27.99
CA VAL A 431 14.50 26.28 28.13
C VAL A 431 13.26 27.11 28.47
N LEU A 432 12.35 27.23 27.53
CA LEU A 432 11.13 28.04 27.66
C LEU A 432 10.07 27.36 28.53
N LYS A 433 10.02 26.03 28.48
CA LYS A 433 9.09 25.20 29.24
C LYS A 433 9.70 23.80 29.42
N LYS A 434 9.42 23.16 30.57
CA LYS A 434 9.91 21.83 30.86
C LYS A 434 8.93 21.03 31.72
N TRP A 435 8.97 19.71 31.58
CA TRP A 435 8.32 18.70 32.39
C TRP A 435 9.35 17.63 32.70
N GLU A 436 9.72 17.51 33.97
CA GLU A 436 10.81 16.65 34.44
C GLU A 436 10.28 15.41 35.16
N PHE A 437 9.00 15.40 35.53
CA PHE A 437 8.31 14.35 36.28
C PHE A 437 8.93 14.04 37.66
N ASP A 438 9.95 14.76 38.08
CA ASP A 438 10.64 14.62 39.40
C ASP A 438 9.71 14.78 40.60
N SER A 439 8.61 15.50 40.41
CA SER A 439 7.59 15.71 41.43
C SER A 439 6.75 14.46 41.72
N GLY A 440 6.90 13.39 40.95
CA GLY A 440 6.06 12.19 41.02
C GLY A 440 4.60 12.44 40.57
N THR A 441 4.37 13.45 39.75
CA THR A 441 3.04 13.83 39.25
C THR A 441 3.04 14.00 37.73
N ALA A 442 1.84 14.05 37.14
CA ALA A 442 1.65 14.25 35.71
C ALA A 442 2.03 15.64 35.19
N GLU A 443 2.39 16.60 36.07
CA GLU A 443 2.77 17.98 35.73
C GLU A 443 1.82 18.67 34.71
N GLY A 444 0.52 18.34 34.76
CA GLY A 444 -0.51 18.89 33.87
C GLY A 444 -0.84 18.07 32.63
N TRP A 445 -0.09 16.99 32.38
CA TRP A 445 -0.42 16.06 31.29
C TRP A 445 -1.64 15.21 31.63
N ARG A 446 -2.46 14.93 30.61
CA ARG A 446 -3.59 14.00 30.61
C ARG A 446 -3.33 12.88 29.64
N PHE A 447 -3.92 11.71 29.90
CA PHE A 447 -3.62 10.49 29.15
C PHE A 447 -4.90 9.90 28.59
N HIS A 448 -4.83 9.40 27.34
CA HIS A 448 -5.90 8.67 26.69
C HIS A 448 -5.34 7.41 26.05
N GLN A 449 -5.98 6.26 26.28
CA GLN A 449 -5.54 4.95 25.80
C GLN A 449 -4.12 4.57 26.24
N ILE A 450 -3.71 5.03 27.40
CA ILE A 450 -2.44 4.77 28.03
C ILE A 450 -2.69 4.43 29.50
N GLU A 451 -2.49 3.17 29.90
CA GLU A 451 -2.72 2.65 31.27
C GLU A 451 -1.88 1.40 31.52
N PRO A 452 -1.40 1.12 32.73
CA PRO A 452 -1.37 2.05 33.87
C PRO A 452 -0.36 3.18 33.64
N VAL A 453 -0.55 4.31 34.32
CA VAL A 453 0.40 5.42 34.34
C VAL A 453 0.97 5.51 35.74
N ASN A 454 2.30 5.38 35.82
CA ASN A 454 3.05 5.51 37.07
C ASN A 454 4.09 6.62 36.96
N PHE A 455 4.45 7.19 38.11
CA PHE A 455 5.53 8.17 38.23
C PHE A 455 6.52 7.63 39.27
N GLU A 456 7.62 7.06 38.81
CA GLU A 456 8.60 6.39 39.65
C GLU A 456 10.00 6.92 39.37
N ASN A 457 10.71 7.30 40.44
CA ASN A 457 12.11 7.75 40.37
C ASN A 457 12.33 8.94 39.39
N GLY A 458 11.40 9.90 39.36
CA GLY A 458 11.47 11.05 38.46
C GLY A 458 11.16 10.71 36.99
N ARG A 459 10.37 9.67 36.76
CA ARG A 459 10.05 9.19 35.40
C ARG A 459 8.56 8.94 35.28
N PHE A 460 8.05 9.21 34.10
CA PHE A 460 6.74 8.77 33.65
C PHE A 460 6.88 7.37 33.02
N VAL A 461 6.13 6.39 33.52
CA VAL A 461 6.11 5.02 33.00
C VAL A 461 4.69 4.66 32.65
N ALA A 462 4.47 4.20 31.41
CA ALA A 462 3.12 3.89 30.93
C ALA A 462 3.10 2.77 29.88
N ARG A 463 1.91 2.17 29.73
CA ARG A 463 1.63 1.18 28.70
C ARG A 463 0.54 1.68 27.75
N VAL A 464 0.73 1.50 26.47
CA VAL A 464 -0.27 1.78 25.44
C VAL A 464 -1.32 0.66 25.41
N THR A 465 -2.60 1.02 25.58
CA THR A 465 -3.70 0.04 25.64
C THR A 465 -4.51 -0.05 24.36
N SER A 466 -4.39 0.92 23.45
CA SER A 466 -5.14 0.95 22.19
C SER A 466 -4.44 1.78 21.11
N GLY A 467 -4.99 1.77 19.90
CA GLY A 467 -4.36 2.32 18.70
C GLY A 467 -4.22 3.85 18.58
N ASP A 468 -4.70 4.64 19.56
CA ASP A 468 -4.62 6.11 19.56
C ASP A 468 -4.11 6.63 20.93
N PRO A 469 -2.85 6.32 21.30
CA PRO A 469 -2.28 6.77 22.57
C PRO A 469 -2.02 8.27 22.53
N GLN A 470 -2.52 9.01 23.52
CA GLN A 470 -2.39 10.46 23.56
C GLN A 470 -1.92 10.94 24.95
N LEU A 471 -0.86 11.74 24.95
CA LEU A 471 -0.45 12.57 26.07
C LEU A 471 -0.78 14.01 25.71
N ILE A 472 -1.62 14.69 26.51
CA ILE A 472 -2.10 16.04 26.19
C ILE A 472 -1.81 16.97 27.36
N VAL A 473 -1.18 18.11 27.07
CA VAL A 473 -1.00 19.22 28.03
C VAL A 473 -1.58 20.50 27.45
N GLN A 474 -2.22 21.31 28.28
CA GLN A 474 -2.94 22.54 27.89
C GLN A 474 -2.45 23.76 28.68
N HIS A 475 -2.88 24.95 28.25
CA HIS A 475 -2.61 26.24 28.90
C HIS A 475 -1.12 26.56 29.00
N LEU A 476 -0.41 26.33 27.90
CA LEU A 476 1.06 26.47 27.86
C LEU A 476 1.54 27.92 27.92
N GLY A 477 0.86 28.83 27.22
CA GLY A 477 1.13 30.25 27.29
C GLY A 477 2.49 30.71 26.73
N VAL A 478 3.12 29.90 25.86
CA VAL A 478 4.42 30.17 25.26
C VAL A 478 4.21 30.75 23.85
N GLU A 479 4.91 31.81 23.50
CA GLU A 479 4.85 32.35 22.14
C GLU A 479 5.55 31.37 21.17
N VAL A 480 4.81 30.95 20.15
CA VAL A 480 5.24 29.95 19.20
C VAL A 480 6.49 30.39 18.45
N GLU A 481 6.57 31.64 18.12
CA GLU A 481 7.72 32.24 17.43
C GLU A 481 9.02 32.14 18.24
N ALA A 482 8.94 32.06 19.56
CA ALA A 482 10.10 31.88 20.44
C ALA A 482 10.62 30.45 20.45
N ILE A 483 9.79 29.46 20.10
CA ILE A 483 10.16 28.04 20.15
C ILE A 483 11.01 27.66 18.94
N GLY A 484 12.22 27.18 19.19
CA GLY A 484 13.12 26.62 18.18
C GLY A 484 12.99 25.10 18.06
N HIS A 485 12.88 24.40 19.19
CA HIS A 485 12.87 22.94 19.23
C HIS A 485 11.98 22.40 20.35
N ILE A 486 11.44 21.21 20.12
CA ILE A 486 10.85 20.37 21.15
C ILE A 486 11.79 19.18 21.34
N ALA A 487 12.18 18.91 22.57
CA ALA A 487 13.03 17.77 22.87
C ALA A 487 12.40 16.87 23.95
N LEU A 488 12.62 15.57 23.82
CA LEU A 488 12.18 14.59 24.81
C LEU A 488 13.24 13.51 24.99
N ARG A 489 13.30 12.95 26.20
CA ARG A 489 14.12 11.79 26.50
C ARG A 489 13.21 10.64 26.88
N ILE A 490 13.27 9.59 26.08
CA ILE A 490 12.34 8.46 26.16
C ILE A 490 13.08 7.14 25.97
N LYS A 491 12.59 6.10 26.63
CA LYS A 491 13.00 4.72 26.49
C LYS A 491 11.81 3.90 26.04
N ALA A 492 11.96 3.17 24.94
CA ALA A 492 10.94 2.32 24.33
C ALA A 492 11.50 0.92 24.07
N ALA A 493 10.66 -0.10 24.15
CA ALA A 493 11.06 -1.48 23.91
C ALA A 493 10.91 -1.91 22.44
N ARG A 494 10.20 -1.12 21.62
CA ARG A 494 9.96 -1.36 20.20
C ARG A 494 10.13 -0.08 19.39
N ASP A 495 10.62 -0.23 18.16
CA ASP A 495 10.63 0.87 17.21
C ASP A 495 9.20 1.36 16.94
N CYS A 496 8.99 2.67 17.09
CA CYS A 496 7.80 3.34 16.61
C CYS A 496 8.23 4.42 15.60
N ARG A 497 7.94 4.21 14.32
CA ARG A 497 8.46 5.09 13.25
C ARG A 497 7.62 6.34 13.04
N VAL A 498 6.38 6.33 13.53
CA VAL A 498 5.47 7.48 13.42
C VAL A 498 4.92 7.80 14.79
N CYS A 499 5.69 8.56 15.54
CA CYS A 499 5.20 9.32 16.67
C CYS A 499 4.90 10.75 16.21
N GLU A 500 3.90 11.38 16.77
CA GLU A 500 3.48 12.71 16.36
C GLU A 500 3.38 13.68 17.53
N VAL A 501 3.76 14.91 17.28
CA VAL A 501 3.51 16.03 18.19
C VAL A 501 2.54 16.98 17.51
N PHE A 502 1.33 17.03 17.99
CA PHE A 502 0.33 18.01 17.55
C PHE A 502 0.36 19.25 18.45
N TRP A 503 -0.07 20.39 17.90
CA TRP A 503 -0.20 21.63 18.65
C TRP A 503 -1.49 22.37 18.34
N THR A 504 -1.91 23.18 19.28
CA THR A 504 -2.93 24.23 19.07
C THR A 504 -2.42 25.57 19.56
N THR A 505 -2.90 26.64 18.95
CA THR A 505 -2.63 28.00 19.39
C THR A 505 -3.94 28.72 19.71
N LYS A 506 -3.89 29.85 20.43
CA LYS A 506 -5.10 30.66 20.66
C LYS A 506 -5.78 31.11 19.39
N LYS A 507 -5.03 31.32 18.30
CA LYS A 507 -5.56 31.70 16.98
C LYS A 507 -6.11 30.53 16.18
N ALA A 508 -5.61 29.28 16.43
CA ALA A 508 -5.97 28.07 15.73
C ALA A 508 -6.21 26.94 16.74
N PRO A 509 -7.36 26.92 17.44
CA PRO A 509 -7.60 26.06 18.60
C PRO A 509 -7.92 24.59 18.27
N SER A 510 -8.20 24.26 17.01
CA SER A 510 -8.49 22.88 16.60
C SER A 510 -7.21 22.12 16.26
N LEU A 511 -7.14 20.84 16.65
CA LEU A 511 -6.11 19.90 16.18
C LEU A 511 -6.37 19.54 14.70
N SER A 512 -5.32 19.38 13.93
CA SER A 512 -5.37 18.87 12.55
C SER A 512 -4.04 18.25 12.15
N GLU A 513 -4.04 17.36 11.17
CA GLU A 513 -2.85 16.74 10.60
C GLU A 513 -1.81 17.77 10.08
N ARG A 514 -2.28 18.94 9.63
CA ARG A 514 -1.41 20.06 9.20
C ARG A 514 -0.69 20.74 10.36
N LYS A 515 -1.04 20.41 11.59
CA LYS A 515 -0.47 20.94 12.82
C LYS A 515 0.16 19.83 13.63
N SER A 516 0.96 18.99 12.97
CA SER A 516 1.75 17.98 13.62
C SER A 516 3.20 17.96 13.12
N PHE A 517 4.07 17.35 13.91
CA PHE A 517 5.42 16.96 13.54
C PHE A 517 5.57 15.48 13.78
N SER A 518 6.06 14.75 12.80
CA SER A 518 6.35 13.33 12.96
C SER A 518 7.81 13.10 13.35
N PHE A 519 8.04 12.09 14.18
CA PHE A 519 9.37 11.62 14.54
C PHE A 519 9.33 10.11 14.82
N GLY A 520 10.49 9.44 14.79
CA GLY A 520 10.57 8.02 15.11
C GLY A 520 11.19 7.77 16.49
N LEU A 521 10.73 6.72 17.18
CA LEU A 521 11.34 6.19 18.41
C LEU A 521 12.13 4.93 18.10
N LYS A 522 13.33 4.84 18.66
CA LYS A 522 14.17 3.64 18.66
C LYS A 522 13.82 2.76 19.84
N GLY A 523 13.51 1.51 19.57
CA GLY A 523 13.00 0.55 20.54
C GLY A 523 14.01 -0.53 20.92
N ASP A 524 15.16 -0.13 21.41
CA ASP A 524 16.21 -1.05 21.87
C ASP A 524 16.25 -1.22 23.40
N GLY A 525 15.31 -0.61 24.11
CA GLY A 525 15.25 -0.65 25.56
C GLY A 525 16.24 0.30 26.26
N GLU A 526 16.89 1.20 25.51
CA GLU A 526 17.83 2.18 26.04
C GLU A 526 17.22 3.59 26.01
N TRP A 527 17.83 4.50 26.76
CA TRP A 527 17.42 5.89 26.83
C TRP A 527 17.95 6.69 25.64
N HIS A 528 17.04 7.29 24.89
CA HIS A 528 17.39 8.17 23.77
C HIS A 528 16.81 9.57 23.91
N THR A 529 17.56 10.54 23.42
CA THR A 529 17.13 11.95 23.33
C THR A 529 16.73 12.25 21.88
N TYR A 530 15.51 12.79 21.72
CA TYR A 530 14.94 13.19 20.44
C TYR A 530 14.84 14.69 20.40
N LEU A 531 15.27 15.29 19.28
CA LEU A 531 15.16 16.71 19.01
C LEU A 531 14.25 16.90 17.78
N ILE A 532 13.08 17.45 18.01
CA ILE A 532 12.09 17.73 16.99
C ILE A 532 12.26 19.20 16.60
N SER A 533 12.82 19.42 15.41
CA SER A 533 13.04 20.75 14.88
C SER A 533 11.87 21.16 14.00
N LYS A 534 11.37 22.37 14.22
CA LYS A 534 10.29 22.95 13.44
C LYS A 534 10.74 23.24 12.01
N LYS A 535 9.91 22.88 11.01
CA LYS A 535 9.90 23.53 9.70
C LYS A 535 8.86 24.66 9.74
N PRO A 536 9.17 25.87 9.28
CA PRO A 536 8.20 26.96 9.24
C PRO A 536 7.17 26.73 8.13
N GLU A 537 5.99 26.24 8.47
CA GLU A 537 4.83 26.16 7.58
C GLU A 537 3.58 26.73 8.24
N GLY A 538 2.93 27.57 7.53
CA GLY A 538 1.60 28.23 7.50
C GLY A 538 0.86 28.55 8.78
N GLU A 539 0.66 27.66 9.74
CA GLU A 539 -0.22 27.88 10.91
C GLU A 539 0.50 27.96 12.26
N TRP A 540 1.83 27.95 12.25
CA TRP A 540 2.65 28.08 13.44
C TRP A 540 2.86 29.53 13.79
N GLY A 541 1.97 30.10 14.60
CA GLY A 541 2.05 31.51 15.04
C GLY A 541 1.14 31.83 16.22
N GLY A 542 1.53 32.82 17.03
CA GLY A 542 0.83 33.27 18.22
C GLY A 542 1.14 32.45 19.47
N THR A 543 0.24 32.44 20.46
CA THR A 543 0.48 31.77 21.74
C THR A 543 0.09 30.30 21.67
N LEU A 544 1.03 29.39 22.00
CA LEU A 544 0.81 27.96 22.12
C LEU A 544 -0.18 27.67 23.26
N GLU A 545 -1.25 26.97 22.95
CA GLU A 545 -2.28 26.61 23.93
C GLU A 545 -2.16 25.16 24.39
N ALA A 546 -1.91 24.23 23.49
CA ALA A 546 -1.77 22.82 23.83
C ALA A 546 -0.70 22.12 22.99
N LEU A 547 -0.12 21.07 23.59
CA LEU A 547 0.63 20.02 22.90
C LEU A 547 -0.07 18.68 23.14
N ARG A 548 -0.08 17.84 22.12
CA ARG A 548 -0.46 16.43 22.19
C ARG A 548 0.67 15.60 21.58
N LEU A 549 1.11 14.59 22.32
CA LEU A 549 2.06 13.59 21.83
C LEU A 549 1.33 12.26 21.64
N ASP A 550 1.44 11.71 20.45
CA ASP A 550 0.96 10.38 20.10
C ASP A 550 2.19 9.49 19.94
N ILE A 551 2.49 8.70 20.97
CA ILE A 551 3.74 7.92 21.05
C ILE A 551 3.49 6.48 21.46
N GLY A 552 4.31 5.57 20.95
CA GLY A 552 4.29 4.15 21.26
C GLY A 552 3.33 3.33 20.41
N SER A 553 3.52 2.03 20.45
CA SER A 553 2.70 1.03 19.75
C SER A 553 1.79 0.31 20.75
N VAL A 554 0.68 -0.27 20.29
CA VAL A 554 -0.25 -1.03 21.13
C VAL A 554 0.52 -2.14 21.89
N ASP A 555 0.20 -2.30 23.17
CA ASP A 555 0.85 -3.23 24.11
C ASP A 555 2.31 -2.91 24.42
N GLU A 556 2.79 -1.73 24.08
CA GLU A 556 4.13 -1.30 24.42
C GLU A 556 4.16 -0.56 25.75
N THR A 557 5.22 -0.81 26.54
CA THR A 557 5.58 0.00 27.70
C THR A 557 6.71 0.93 27.32
N PHE A 558 6.58 2.20 27.66
CA PHE A 558 7.61 3.21 27.45
C PHE A 558 7.80 4.05 28.71
N GLU A 559 8.97 4.67 28.82
CA GLU A 559 9.35 5.55 29.91
C GLU A 559 9.76 6.91 29.35
N ILE A 560 9.30 8.02 29.95
CA ILE A 560 9.75 9.37 29.64
C ILE A 560 10.47 9.96 30.86
N ASP A 561 11.69 10.42 30.64
CA ASP A 561 12.50 11.10 31.63
C ASP A 561 12.11 12.58 31.72
N TRP A 562 12.05 13.25 30.56
CA TRP A 562 11.65 14.65 30.48
C TRP A 562 11.16 15.04 29.07
N ILE A 563 10.41 16.17 29.03
CA ILE A 563 9.98 16.86 27.81
C ILE A 563 10.33 18.34 27.98
N ARG A 564 10.94 18.98 26.95
CA ARG A 564 11.40 20.37 27.03
C ARG A 564 11.12 21.15 25.74
N LEU A 565 10.75 22.43 25.87
CA LEU A 565 10.68 23.40 24.78
C LEU A 565 11.91 24.31 24.84
N TYR A 566 12.70 24.33 23.79
CA TYR A 566 13.90 25.17 23.67
C TYR A 566 13.61 26.39 22.80
N GLY A 567 14.18 27.54 23.19
CA GLY A 567 14.14 28.76 22.42
C GLY A 567 14.91 28.68 21.10
N LYS A 568 14.65 29.63 20.21
CA LYS A 568 15.49 29.83 19.03
C LYS A 568 16.85 30.37 19.48
N GLY A 569 17.93 29.76 18.97
CA GLY A 569 19.26 30.37 19.06
C GLY A 569 19.28 31.70 18.32
N ASN A 570 20.10 32.65 18.77
CA ASN A 570 20.39 33.83 17.99
C ASN A 570 20.93 33.36 16.61
N PRO A 571 20.40 33.89 15.50
CA PRO A 571 21.01 33.63 14.21
C PRO A 571 22.45 34.17 14.26
N GLN A 572 23.46 33.26 14.14
CA GLN A 572 24.84 33.62 13.88
C GLN A 572 25.00 34.06 12.42
#